data_36bf3d9620cdafa85eb7043fb90b8abd
#
_entry.id   36bf3d9620cdafa85eb7043fb90b8abd
#
_cell.length_a   1.000
_cell.length_b   1.000
_cell.length_c   1.000
_cell.angle_alpha   90.00
_cell.angle_beta   90.00
_cell.angle_gamma   90.00
#
_symmetry.space_group_name_H-M   'P 1'
#
loop_
_entity.id
_entity.type
_entity.pdbx_description
1 polymer ?
#
loop_
_entity_poly.entity_id
_entity_poly.type
_entity_poly.pdbx_seq_one_letter_code
_entity_poly.pdbx_strand_id
1 'polypeptide(L)'
;MRIPATTANMGPGFDCIGMAFDLYNYIDFEPAGADGYCELTSAGAAGSIDLSRENLIYKAYAAVFASLDKPAAGIRMHFENNVPYSRGLGSSSAALIGGVKVANEVLGNPLNDTELLNIALQFEGHPDNIAPALLGGVVISGLLEDGQVFYRKITPPKNLRCTVIIPDYPLSTQKAREVLPQQISRKDAVFNIGRMALLVDAMHTGDLQQLALAMEDRLHQPYRMPLIIGMEELIPQAKALGALNVTISGAGPTILLVSDGERDFTPLLSLLEEKGVTANITALHPVAEGAALIEG
;
A
#
# COMPACT_ATOMS: atom_id res chain seq x y z
N MET A 1 -16.71 5.43 -5.64
CA MET A 1 -15.73 4.33 -5.44
C MET A 1 -14.83 4.66 -4.25
N ARG A 2 -14.71 3.76 -3.29
CA ARG A 2 -13.82 3.89 -2.12
C ARG A 2 -12.63 2.97 -2.31
N ILE A 3 -11.39 3.46 -2.08
CA ILE A 3 -10.15 2.69 -2.27
C ILE A 3 -9.28 2.83 -1.02
N PRO A 4 -8.88 1.71 -0.37
CA PRO A 4 -8.08 1.78 0.85
C PRO A 4 -6.62 2.13 0.59
N ALA A 5 -5.97 2.78 1.56
CA ALA A 5 -4.53 2.83 1.68
C ALA A 5 -3.95 1.44 1.95
N THR A 6 -2.67 1.25 1.64
CA THR A 6 -2.00 -0.04 1.84
C THR A 6 -0.61 0.14 2.44
N THR A 7 -0.16 -0.88 3.14
CA THR A 7 1.25 -1.08 3.46
C THR A 7 1.76 -2.31 2.73
N ALA A 8 3.02 -2.30 2.34
CA ALA A 8 3.68 -3.42 1.68
C ALA A 8 4.92 -3.86 2.45
N ASN A 9 5.44 -5.01 2.07
CA ASN A 9 6.62 -5.68 2.62
C ASN A 9 6.43 -6.24 4.05
N MET A 10 5.84 -5.50 4.97
CA MET A 10 5.56 -5.92 6.34
C MET A 10 6.75 -6.63 7.04
N GLY A 11 7.96 -6.10 6.83
CA GLY A 11 9.22 -6.73 7.24
C GLY A 11 9.77 -7.67 6.17
N PRO A 12 9.75 -9.00 6.34
CA PRO A 12 10.48 -9.94 5.50
C PRO A 12 9.85 -10.23 4.14
N GLY A 13 8.63 -9.74 3.88
CA GLY A 13 7.86 -10.05 2.67
C GLY A 13 8.07 -9.06 1.54
N PHE A 14 9.32 -8.69 1.27
CA PHE A 14 9.71 -7.76 0.22
C PHE A 14 9.09 -8.12 -1.14
N ASP A 15 8.31 -7.17 -1.71
CA ASP A 15 7.57 -7.30 -2.97
C ASP A 15 6.54 -8.45 -3.02
N CYS A 16 6.21 -9.07 -1.85
CA CYS A 16 5.39 -10.29 -1.80
C CYS A 16 4.13 -10.19 -0.93
N ILE A 17 4.07 -9.27 0.01
CA ILE A 17 2.93 -9.16 0.94
C ILE A 17 2.57 -7.70 1.19
N GLY A 18 1.27 -7.45 1.29
CA GLY A 18 0.74 -6.15 1.70
C GLY A 18 -0.56 -6.28 2.47
N MET A 19 -1.01 -5.17 3.02
CA MET A 19 -2.22 -5.11 3.84
C MET A 19 -2.96 -3.81 3.60
N ALA A 20 -4.30 -3.88 3.55
CA ALA A 20 -5.18 -2.73 3.40
C ALA A 20 -5.58 -2.12 4.74
N PHE A 21 -5.75 -0.80 4.77
CA PHE A 21 -6.10 -0.01 5.94
C PHE A 21 -7.40 0.80 5.77
N ASP A 22 -8.01 1.21 6.88
CA ASP A 22 -9.20 2.06 6.97
C ASP A 22 -8.94 3.56 6.70
N LEU A 23 -7.92 3.88 5.94
CA LEU A 23 -7.68 5.19 5.35
C LEU A 23 -8.01 5.11 3.85
N TYR A 24 -8.88 5.98 3.34
CA TYR A 24 -9.43 5.81 2.00
C TYR A 24 -9.29 7.05 1.14
N ASN A 25 -9.02 6.82 -0.14
CA ASN A 25 -9.34 7.75 -1.22
C ASN A 25 -10.73 7.46 -1.76
N TYR A 26 -11.38 8.49 -2.31
CA TYR A 26 -12.70 8.36 -2.93
C TYR A 26 -12.65 8.87 -4.36
N ILE A 27 -13.46 8.26 -5.23
CA ILE A 27 -13.68 8.69 -6.61
C ILE A 27 -15.17 8.69 -6.85
N ASP A 28 -15.73 9.88 -7.03
CA ASP A 28 -17.06 10.04 -7.59
C ASP A 28 -16.93 10.06 -9.11
N PHE A 29 -17.78 9.34 -9.81
CA PHE A 29 -17.69 9.23 -11.26
C PHE A 29 -19.05 9.13 -11.91
N GLU A 30 -19.15 9.68 -13.11
CA GLU A 30 -20.33 9.56 -13.96
C GLU A 30 -19.93 9.47 -15.45
N PRO A 31 -20.64 8.66 -16.25
CA PRO A 31 -20.48 8.70 -17.71
C PRO A 31 -20.74 10.11 -18.24
N ALA A 32 -19.89 10.63 -19.11
CA ALA A 32 -20.00 11.99 -19.62
C ALA A 32 -19.37 12.13 -21.01
N GLY A 33 -20.07 12.83 -21.91
CA GLY A 33 -19.56 13.14 -23.23
C GLY A 33 -19.44 11.92 -24.16
N ALA A 34 -18.71 12.11 -25.28
CA ALA A 34 -18.40 11.04 -26.23
C ALA A 34 -17.19 10.22 -25.76
N ASP A 35 -16.95 9.10 -26.47
CA ASP A 35 -15.76 8.27 -26.25
C ASP A 35 -14.47 9.11 -26.24
N GLY A 36 -13.62 8.85 -25.27
CA GLY A 36 -12.39 9.59 -25.03
C GLY A 36 -12.57 10.95 -24.35
N TYR A 37 -13.79 11.40 -24.03
CA TYR A 37 -13.96 12.58 -23.17
C TYR A 37 -13.45 12.28 -21.75
N CYS A 38 -12.77 13.25 -21.13
CA CYS A 38 -12.23 13.12 -19.78
C CYS A 38 -12.25 14.47 -19.08
N GLU A 39 -12.97 14.54 -17.98
CA GLU A 39 -12.98 15.69 -17.06
C GLU A 39 -12.61 15.21 -15.68
N LEU A 40 -11.50 15.76 -15.15
CA LEU A 40 -10.96 15.38 -13.85
C LEU A 40 -10.95 16.58 -12.93
N THR A 41 -11.42 16.38 -11.71
CA THR A 41 -11.38 17.38 -10.63
C THR A 41 -10.87 16.72 -9.35
N SER A 42 -10.32 17.49 -8.42
CA SER A 42 -9.82 16.93 -7.16
C SER A 42 -10.05 17.82 -5.96
N ALA A 43 -10.21 17.18 -4.80
CA ALA A 43 -10.21 17.78 -3.47
C ALA A 43 -9.39 16.90 -2.50
N GLY A 44 -9.24 17.35 -1.24
CA GLY A 44 -8.58 16.61 -0.17
C GLY A 44 -7.18 17.12 0.19
N ALA A 45 -6.64 16.56 1.27
CA ALA A 45 -5.45 17.08 1.96
C ALA A 45 -4.12 16.58 1.36
N ALA A 46 -4.14 15.61 0.47
CA ALA A 46 -2.92 14.88 0.08
C ALA A 46 -2.15 15.47 -1.10
N GLY A 47 -2.39 16.72 -1.48
CA GLY A 47 -1.65 17.43 -2.52
C GLY A 47 -2.37 17.55 -3.87
N SER A 48 -1.76 18.23 -4.84
CA SER A 48 -2.32 18.43 -6.17
C SER A 48 -2.18 17.19 -7.04
N ILE A 49 -3.24 16.85 -7.76
CA ILE A 49 -3.26 15.79 -8.77
C ILE A 49 -3.04 16.42 -10.15
N ASP A 50 -2.34 15.71 -11.03
CA ASP A 50 -2.38 16.00 -12.46
C ASP A 50 -3.81 15.74 -12.97
N LEU A 51 -4.47 16.76 -13.46
CA LEU A 51 -5.84 16.71 -13.98
C LEU A 51 -5.90 16.50 -15.50
N SER A 52 -4.79 16.19 -16.13
CA SER A 52 -4.71 15.85 -17.54
C SER A 52 -5.01 14.34 -17.77
N ARG A 53 -5.05 13.94 -19.04
CA ARG A 53 -5.14 12.51 -19.43
C ARG A 53 -3.88 11.70 -19.08
N GLU A 54 -2.80 12.36 -18.68
CA GLU A 54 -1.58 11.73 -18.16
C GLU A 54 -1.76 11.25 -16.71
N ASN A 55 -2.85 11.64 -16.07
CA ASN A 55 -3.23 11.18 -14.74
C ASN A 55 -3.28 9.64 -14.67
N LEU A 56 -2.68 9.09 -13.63
CA LEU A 56 -2.54 7.64 -13.46
C LEU A 56 -3.89 6.92 -13.37
N ILE A 57 -4.90 7.56 -12.75
CA ILE A 57 -6.26 7.01 -12.63
C ILE A 57 -6.90 6.88 -14.01
N TYR A 58 -6.79 7.95 -14.84
CA TYR A 58 -7.35 7.91 -16.20
C TYR A 58 -6.62 6.92 -17.10
N LYS A 59 -5.28 6.83 -17.00
CA LYS A 59 -4.50 5.83 -17.74
C LYS A 59 -4.93 4.40 -17.39
N ALA A 60 -5.12 4.11 -16.11
CA ALA A 60 -5.61 2.81 -15.65
C ALA A 60 -7.05 2.55 -16.11
N TYR A 61 -7.93 3.57 -16.06
CA TYR A 61 -9.27 3.51 -16.61
C TYR A 61 -9.26 3.16 -18.10
N ALA A 62 -8.49 3.88 -18.90
CA ALA A 62 -8.40 3.65 -20.34
C ALA A 62 -7.80 2.29 -20.69
N ALA A 63 -6.85 1.78 -19.90
CA ALA A 63 -6.22 0.48 -20.11
C ALA A 63 -7.22 -0.69 -20.00
N VAL A 64 -8.24 -0.58 -19.14
CA VAL A 64 -9.31 -1.59 -19.05
C VAL A 64 -10.11 -1.65 -20.36
N PHE A 65 -10.48 -0.51 -20.92
CA PHE A 65 -11.17 -0.47 -22.22
C PHE A 65 -10.29 -1.04 -23.34
N ALA A 66 -9.00 -0.66 -23.34
CA ALA A 66 -8.05 -1.16 -24.34
C ALA A 66 -7.87 -2.68 -24.27
N SER A 67 -7.90 -3.28 -23.07
CA SER A 67 -7.81 -4.74 -22.90
C SER A 67 -9.00 -5.51 -23.50
N LEU A 68 -10.10 -4.81 -23.78
CA LEU A 68 -11.32 -5.34 -24.38
C LEU A 68 -11.52 -4.86 -25.82
N ASP A 69 -10.49 -4.28 -26.46
CA ASP A 69 -10.54 -3.69 -27.81
C ASP A 69 -11.65 -2.63 -27.97
N LYS A 70 -11.91 -1.85 -26.91
CA LYS A 70 -12.94 -0.80 -26.89
C LYS A 70 -12.31 0.59 -26.74
N PRO A 71 -12.90 1.64 -27.33
CA PRO A 71 -12.55 3.01 -26.99
C PRO A 71 -12.95 3.30 -25.53
N ALA A 72 -12.15 4.09 -24.82
CA ALA A 72 -12.49 4.51 -23.46
C ALA A 72 -13.79 5.35 -23.50
N ALA A 73 -14.80 4.93 -22.75
CA ALA A 73 -16.03 5.69 -22.61
C ALA A 73 -15.76 7.07 -21.99
N GLY A 74 -16.51 8.08 -22.40
CA GLY A 74 -16.38 9.41 -21.83
C GLY A 74 -16.76 9.42 -20.35
N ILE A 75 -15.97 10.10 -19.53
CA ILE A 75 -16.07 10.06 -18.06
C ILE A 75 -15.81 11.42 -17.42
N ARG A 76 -16.53 11.73 -16.36
CA ARG A 76 -16.20 12.76 -15.38
C ARG A 76 -15.84 12.06 -14.09
N MET A 77 -14.72 12.45 -13.45
CA MET A 77 -14.29 11.92 -12.16
C MET A 77 -13.92 13.05 -11.21
N HIS A 78 -14.35 12.93 -9.97
CA HIS A 78 -13.91 13.78 -8.87
C HIS A 78 -13.17 12.95 -7.83
N PHE A 79 -11.94 13.36 -7.48
CA PHE A 79 -11.06 12.64 -6.56
C PHE A 79 -11.00 13.34 -5.21
N GLU A 80 -11.25 12.59 -4.14
CA GLU A 80 -10.92 13.00 -2.77
C GLU A 80 -9.72 12.19 -2.28
N ASN A 81 -8.56 12.86 -2.13
CA ASN A 81 -7.30 12.22 -1.77
C ASN A 81 -6.96 12.44 -0.31
N ASN A 82 -7.06 11.38 0.48
CA ASN A 82 -6.71 11.36 1.89
C ASN A 82 -5.43 10.54 2.17
N VAL A 83 -5.02 9.69 1.20
CA VAL A 83 -3.78 8.90 1.28
C VAL A 83 -2.60 9.75 0.82
N PRO A 84 -1.61 10.06 1.67
CA PRO A 84 -0.49 10.93 1.35
C PRO A 84 0.37 10.40 0.21
N TYR A 85 0.75 11.26 -0.75
CA TYR A 85 1.63 10.91 -1.86
C TYR A 85 3.08 10.65 -1.43
N SER A 86 3.71 9.64 -2.03
CA SER A 86 5.15 9.31 -1.83
C SER A 86 5.52 9.16 -0.36
N ARG A 87 4.63 8.58 0.44
CA ARG A 87 4.82 8.32 1.87
C ARG A 87 4.85 6.83 2.24
N GLY A 88 4.73 5.92 1.26
CA GLY A 88 4.74 4.47 1.54
C GLY A 88 3.40 3.90 2.03
N LEU A 89 2.29 4.58 1.73
CA LEU A 89 0.92 4.15 2.06
C LEU A 89 0.10 3.76 0.81
N GLY A 90 0.76 3.37 -0.27
CA GLY A 90 0.10 2.83 -1.46
C GLY A 90 -0.73 3.83 -2.27
N SER A 91 -0.42 5.14 -2.22
CA SER A 91 -1.20 6.17 -2.92
C SER A 91 -1.24 5.96 -4.45
N SER A 92 -0.13 5.53 -5.08
CA SER A 92 -0.08 5.18 -6.50
C SER A 92 -0.98 3.99 -6.81
N SER A 93 -0.89 2.93 -5.99
CA SER A 93 -1.69 1.72 -6.14
C SER A 93 -3.19 2.00 -5.93
N ALA A 94 -3.54 2.87 -4.98
CA ALA A 94 -4.93 3.32 -4.79
C ALA A 94 -5.46 4.07 -6.03
N ALA A 95 -4.62 4.88 -6.68
CA ALA A 95 -4.96 5.56 -7.93
C ALA A 95 -5.20 4.56 -9.07
N LEU A 96 -4.28 3.60 -9.25
CA LEU A 96 -4.40 2.55 -10.28
C LEU A 96 -5.66 1.71 -10.08
N ILE A 97 -5.86 1.21 -8.86
CA ILE A 97 -7.03 0.37 -8.55
C ILE A 97 -8.33 1.17 -8.67
N GLY A 98 -8.33 2.45 -8.29
CA GLY A 98 -9.46 3.33 -8.52
C GLY A 98 -9.82 3.40 -10.01
N GLY A 99 -8.85 3.65 -10.88
CA GLY A 99 -9.06 3.72 -12.32
C GLY A 99 -9.59 2.41 -12.91
N VAL A 100 -8.96 1.26 -12.62
CA VAL A 100 -9.40 -0.04 -13.17
C VAL A 100 -10.77 -0.45 -12.65
N LYS A 101 -11.09 -0.18 -11.37
CA LYS A 101 -12.41 -0.49 -10.79
C LYS A 101 -13.51 0.37 -11.37
N VAL A 102 -13.28 1.68 -11.52
CA VAL A 102 -14.26 2.58 -12.15
C VAL A 102 -14.54 2.15 -13.58
N ALA A 103 -13.50 1.79 -14.36
CA ALA A 103 -13.68 1.31 -15.73
C ALA A 103 -14.50 0.01 -15.77
N ASN A 104 -14.19 -0.93 -14.88
CA ASN A 104 -14.91 -2.20 -14.81
C ASN A 104 -16.40 -1.99 -14.47
N GLU A 105 -16.70 -1.08 -13.49
CA GLU A 105 -18.09 -0.70 -13.18
C GLU A 105 -18.82 -0.08 -14.38
N VAL A 106 -18.20 0.88 -15.07
CA VAL A 106 -18.78 1.51 -16.27
C VAL A 106 -19.08 0.48 -17.36
N LEU A 107 -18.29 -0.57 -17.46
CA LEU A 107 -18.48 -1.67 -18.43
C LEU A 107 -19.47 -2.75 -17.95
N GLY A 108 -20.00 -2.67 -16.74
CA GLY A 108 -20.88 -3.68 -16.14
C GLY A 108 -20.15 -4.88 -15.55
N ASN A 109 -18.92 -4.68 -15.08
CA ASN A 109 -18.06 -5.67 -14.39
C ASN A 109 -17.71 -6.91 -15.23
N PRO A 110 -17.22 -6.77 -16.47
CA PRO A 110 -16.86 -7.91 -17.30
C PRO A 110 -15.59 -8.64 -16.85
N LEU A 111 -14.69 -7.96 -16.10
CA LEU A 111 -13.40 -8.50 -15.71
C LEU A 111 -13.40 -8.94 -14.23
N ASN A 112 -12.71 -10.04 -13.95
CA ASN A 112 -12.47 -10.53 -12.61
C ASN A 112 -11.24 -9.86 -11.95
N ASP A 113 -11.04 -10.11 -10.64
CA ASP A 113 -9.97 -9.47 -9.87
C ASP A 113 -8.56 -9.76 -10.41
N THR A 114 -8.30 -10.97 -10.90
CA THR A 114 -7.00 -11.33 -11.49
C THR A 114 -6.73 -10.54 -12.76
N GLU A 115 -7.73 -10.37 -13.62
CA GLU A 115 -7.62 -9.58 -14.86
C GLU A 115 -7.37 -8.10 -14.53
N LEU A 116 -8.09 -7.53 -13.53
CA LEU A 116 -7.89 -6.16 -13.08
C LEU A 116 -6.49 -5.95 -12.48
N LEU A 117 -5.98 -6.91 -11.69
CA LEU A 117 -4.62 -6.87 -11.16
C LEU A 117 -3.57 -6.91 -12.27
N ASN A 118 -3.75 -7.75 -13.28
CA ASN A 118 -2.83 -7.85 -14.42
C ASN A 118 -2.80 -6.54 -15.24
N ILE A 119 -3.93 -5.85 -15.36
CA ILE A 119 -3.98 -4.52 -16.01
C ILE A 119 -3.26 -3.48 -15.15
N ALA A 120 -3.54 -3.42 -13.84
CA ALA A 120 -2.89 -2.48 -12.94
C ALA A 120 -1.37 -2.71 -12.85
N LEU A 121 -0.91 -3.96 -12.92
CA LEU A 121 0.51 -4.32 -12.89
C LEU A 121 1.32 -3.76 -14.08
N GLN A 122 0.69 -3.43 -15.21
CA GLN A 122 1.37 -2.78 -16.33
C GLN A 122 1.98 -1.41 -15.95
N PHE A 123 1.49 -0.79 -14.87
CA PHE A 123 1.93 0.51 -14.36
C PHE A 123 2.81 0.42 -13.11
N GLU A 124 2.75 -0.69 -12.38
CA GLU A 124 3.58 -0.96 -11.20
C GLU A 124 4.28 -2.32 -11.32
N GLY A 125 5.54 -2.39 -10.95
CA GLY A 125 6.35 -3.60 -11.13
C GLY A 125 6.07 -4.73 -10.12
N HIS A 126 5.23 -4.49 -9.10
CA HIS A 126 4.95 -5.45 -8.03
C HIS A 126 3.51 -5.34 -7.55
N PRO A 127 2.87 -6.48 -7.21
CA PRO A 127 1.48 -6.52 -6.83
C PRO A 127 1.22 -6.24 -5.33
N ASP A 128 2.24 -6.05 -4.51
CA ASP A 128 2.17 -6.02 -3.05
C ASP A 128 1.35 -4.86 -2.43
N ASN A 129 1.14 -3.76 -3.19
CA ASN A 129 0.22 -2.69 -2.83
C ASN A 129 -1.08 -2.75 -3.64
N ILE A 130 -1.02 -3.05 -4.96
CA ILE A 130 -2.23 -3.10 -5.79
C ILE A 130 -3.16 -4.24 -5.37
N ALA A 131 -2.62 -5.39 -4.97
CA ALA A 131 -3.44 -6.52 -4.56
C ALA A 131 -4.25 -6.24 -3.28
N PRO A 132 -3.69 -5.74 -2.17
CA PRO A 132 -4.50 -5.37 -1.02
C PRO A 132 -5.39 -4.15 -1.26
N ALA A 133 -5.03 -3.21 -2.12
CA ALA A 133 -5.91 -2.11 -2.49
C ALA A 133 -7.19 -2.61 -3.20
N LEU A 134 -7.06 -3.59 -4.10
CA LEU A 134 -8.20 -4.20 -4.80
C LEU A 134 -9.01 -5.12 -3.90
N LEU A 135 -8.34 -6.02 -3.18
CA LEU A 135 -8.96 -7.16 -2.51
C LEU A 135 -9.29 -6.91 -1.04
N GLY A 136 -8.57 -5.97 -0.39
CA GLY A 136 -8.57 -5.84 1.06
C GLY A 136 -7.82 -6.99 1.76
N GLY A 137 -7.72 -6.90 3.07
CA GLY A 137 -7.06 -7.91 3.90
C GLY A 137 -5.54 -7.83 3.87
N VAL A 138 -4.92 -8.89 4.35
CA VAL A 138 -3.50 -9.18 4.13
C VAL A 138 -3.39 -10.02 2.87
N VAL A 139 -2.61 -9.59 1.89
CA VAL A 139 -2.53 -10.29 0.61
C VAL A 139 -1.07 -10.69 0.33
N ILE A 140 -0.86 -12.00 0.19
CA ILE A 140 0.36 -12.55 -0.39
C ILE A 140 0.15 -12.53 -1.90
N SER A 141 1.10 -11.99 -2.65
CA SER A 141 1.02 -11.89 -4.11
C SER A 141 2.40 -11.99 -4.75
N GLY A 142 2.42 -12.32 -6.02
CA GLY A 142 3.64 -12.43 -6.80
C GLY A 142 3.29 -12.68 -8.26
N LEU A 143 4.31 -12.97 -9.07
CA LEU A 143 4.16 -13.21 -10.50
C LEU A 143 4.46 -14.68 -10.83
N LEU A 144 3.66 -15.23 -11.71
CA LEU A 144 3.95 -16.49 -12.38
C LEU A 144 5.03 -16.30 -13.46
N GLU A 145 5.55 -17.39 -14.03
CA GLU A 145 6.57 -17.33 -15.08
C GLU A 145 6.09 -16.60 -16.35
N ASP A 146 4.79 -16.60 -16.61
CA ASP A 146 4.15 -15.89 -17.73
C ASP A 146 3.84 -14.42 -17.40
N GLY A 147 4.22 -13.94 -16.21
CA GLY A 147 4.00 -12.58 -15.74
C GLY A 147 2.62 -12.30 -15.16
N GLN A 148 1.73 -13.28 -15.10
CA GLN A 148 0.42 -13.10 -14.47
C GLN A 148 0.54 -13.06 -12.94
N VAL A 149 -0.35 -12.26 -12.32
CA VAL A 149 -0.42 -12.17 -10.85
C VAL A 149 -1.06 -13.41 -10.27
N PHE A 150 -0.41 -14.01 -9.27
CA PHE A 150 -1.07 -14.89 -8.33
C PHE A 150 -1.27 -14.19 -6.99
N TYR A 151 -2.29 -14.54 -6.25
CA TYR A 151 -2.50 -14.00 -4.91
C TYR A 151 -3.20 -14.97 -3.97
N ARG A 152 -3.02 -14.72 -2.68
CA ARG A 152 -3.77 -15.36 -1.60
C ARG A 152 -4.11 -14.30 -0.55
N LYS A 153 -5.40 -14.13 -0.28
CA LYS A 153 -5.91 -13.22 0.74
C LYS A 153 -6.04 -13.94 2.08
N ILE A 154 -5.64 -13.25 3.15
CA ILE A 154 -5.80 -13.63 4.54
C ILE A 154 -6.65 -12.56 5.22
N THR A 155 -7.65 -12.97 6.01
CA THR A 155 -8.41 -12.04 6.85
C THR A 155 -7.52 -11.56 7.99
N PRO A 156 -7.33 -10.24 8.18
CA PRO A 156 -6.48 -9.72 9.24
C PRO A 156 -6.98 -10.16 10.63
N PRO A 157 -6.08 -10.49 11.56
CA PRO A 157 -6.45 -10.75 12.95
C PRO A 157 -7.19 -9.57 13.58
N LYS A 158 -8.30 -9.82 14.26
CA LYS A 158 -9.16 -8.77 14.83
C LYS A 158 -8.49 -7.90 15.91
N ASN A 159 -7.51 -8.45 16.60
CA ASN A 159 -6.75 -7.79 17.66
C ASN A 159 -5.48 -7.11 17.15
N LEU A 160 -5.14 -7.25 15.87
CA LEU A 160 -4.02 -6.53 15.27
C LEU A 160 -4.31 -5.03 15.25
N ARG A 161 -3.39 -4.25 15.80
CA ARG A 161 -3.42 -2.78 15.74
C ARG A 161 -2.20 -2.29 15.00
N CYS A 162 -2.42 -1.30 14.18
CA CYS A 162 -1.38 -0.67 13.39
C CYS A 162 -1.36 0.83 13.72
N THR A 163 -0.18 1.36 13.95
CA THR A 163 0.03 2.80 14.04
C THR A 163 1.06 3.17 13.00
N VAL A 164 0.80 4.20 12.23
CA VAL A 164 1.75 4.73 11.26
C VAL A 164 2.27 6.09 11.72
N ILE A 165 3.58 6.26 11.61
CA ILE A 165 4.23 7.56 11.75
C ILE A 165 4.60 8.01 10.35
N ILE A 166 4.05 9.15 9.92
CA ILE A 166 4.16 9.67 8.55
C ILE A 166 5.01 10.94 8.59
N PRO A 167 6.31 10.85 8.26
CA PRO A 167 7.17 12.03 8.16
C PRO A 167 6.73 12.98 7.06
N ASP A 168 6.92 14.28 7.26
CA ASP A 168 6.54 15.31 6.29
C ASP A 168 7.62 15.57 5.23
N TYR A 169 8.21 14.50 4.69
CA TYR A 169 9.07 14.54 3.52
C TYR A 169 8.83 13.34 2.62
N PRO A 170 8.91 13.52 1.28
CA PRO A 170 8.70 12.41 0.35
C PRO A 170 9.94 11.51 0.25
N LEU A 171 9.71 10.22 0.01
CA LEU A 171 10.74 9.28 -0.40
C LEU A 171 10.25 8.53 -1.65
N SER A 172 10.95 8.71 -2.78
CA SER A 172 10.57 8.00 -4.00
C SER A 172 10.90 6.51 -3.90
N THR A 173 10.04 5.67 -4.46
CA THR A 173 10.25 4.22 -4.56
C THR A 173 11.55 3.89 -5.31
N GLN A 174 11.88 4.68 -6.35
CA GLN A 174 13.13 4.52 -7.08
C GLN A 174 14.34 4.69 -6.16
N LYS A 175 14.42 5.79 -5.39
CA LYS A 175 15.52 6.04 -4.45
C LYS A 175 15.61 4.95 -3.38
N ALA A 176 14.47 4.46 -2.88
CA ALA A 176 14.43 3.37 -1.91
C ALA A 176 14.85 2.01 -2.50
N ARG A 177 14.82 1.84 -3.82
CA ARG A 177 15.32 0.65 -4.53
C ARG A 177 16.80 0.75 -4.88
N GLU A 178 17.29 1.93 -5.21
CA GLU A 178 18.70 2.17 -5.59
C GLU A 178 19.69 1.81 -4.47
N VAL A 179 19.27 1.87 -3.20
CA VAL A 179 20.13 1.50 -2.06
C VAL A 179 20.20 -0.02 -1.80
N LEU A 180 19.37 -0.81 -2.48
CA LEU A 180 19.33 -2.26 -2.27
C LEU A 180 20.49 -2.96 -2.98
N PRO A 181 21.15 -3.96 -2.35
CA PRO A 181 22.17 -4.73 -2.98
C PRO A 181 21.59 -5.60 -4.10
N GLN A 182 22.32 -5.76 -5.20
CA GLN A 182 21.94 -6.65 -6.30
C GLN A 182 22.08 -8.14 -5.94
N GLN A 183 22.87 -8.47 -4.93
CA GLN A 183 23.09 -9.82 -4.45
C GLN A 183 22.93 -9.88 -2.94
N ILE A 184 22.34 -10.96 -2.46
CA ILE A 184 22.15 -11.23 -1.04
C ILE A 184 22.86 -12.55 -0.65
N SER A 185 23.26 -12.65 0.61
CA SER A 185 23.85 -13.88 1.11
C SER A 185 22.78 -14.99 1.23
N ARG A 186 23.18 -16.25 1.05
CA ARG A 186 22.28 -17.39 1.33
C ARG A 186 21.76 -17.34 2.77
N LYS A 187 22.59 -16.89 3.71
CA LYS A 187 22.21 -16.76 5.13
C LYS A 187 21.05 -15.80 5.31
N ASP A 188 21.06 -14.64 4.65
CA ASP A 188 20.01 -13.64 4.73
C ASP A 188 18.74 -14.06 3.98
N ALA A 189 18.90 -14.76 2.84
CA ALA A 189 17.78 -15.37 2.14
C ALA A 189 17.05 -16.39 3.03
N VAL A 190 17.77 -17.32 3.66
CA VAL A 190 17.19 -18.33 4.58
C VAL A 190 16.55 -17.66 5.79
N PHE A 191 17.17 -16.59 6.33
CA PHE A 191 16.59 -15.81 7.42
C PHE A 191 15.23 -15.25 7.03
N ASN A 192 15.13 -14.56 5.88
CA ASN A 192 13.88 -13.96 5.43
C ASN A 192 12.81 -14.99 5.09
N ILE A 193 13.17 -16.13 4.47
CA ILE A 193 12.22 -17.22 4.20
C ILE A 193 11.59 -17.72 5.50
N GLY A 194 12.38 -17.95 6.55
CA GLY A 194 11.88 -18.36 7.86
C GLY A 194 10.99 -17.31 8.51
N ARG A 195 11.34 -16.03 8.42
CA ARG A 195 10.53 -14.92 8.95
C ARG A 195 9.22 -14.75 8.19
N MET A 196 9.25 -14.85 6.86
CA MET A 196 8.04 -14.78 6.04
C MET A 196 7.07 -15.93 6.35
N ALA A 197 7.57 -17.15 6.55
CA ALA A 197 6.73 -18.28 6.94
C ALA A 197 6.04 -18.04 8.29
N LEU A 198 6.77 -17.52 9.29
CA LEU A 198 6.20 -17.14 10.59
C LEU A 198 5.20 -15.98 10.49
N LEU A 199 5.46 -14.99 9.63
CA LEU A 199 4.54 -13.87 9.41
C LEU A 199 3.20 -14.36 8.85
N VAL A 200 3.23 -15.23 7.85
CA VAL A 200 2.02 -15.82 7.26
C VAL A 200 1.26 -16.65 8.29
N ASP A 201 1.95 -17.47 9.09
CA ASP A 201 1.36 -18.25 10.16
C ASP A 201 0.71 -17.36 11.23
N ALA A 202 1.44 -16.33 11.71
CA ALA A 202 0.92 -15.38 12.69
C ALA A 202 -0.34 -14.64 12.19
N MET A 203 -0.36 -14.22 10.92
CA MET A 203 -1.52 -13.57 10.32
C MET A 203 -2.71 -14.53 10.15
N HIS A 204 -2.45 -15.81 9.89
CA HIS A 204 -3.49 -16.82 9.71
C HIS A 204 -4.07 -17.31 11.04
N THR A 205 -3.22 -17.55 12.03
CA THR A 205 -3.63 -18.08 13.34
C THR A 205 -4.10 -17.00 14.32
N GLY A 206 -3.69 -15.75 14.11
CA GLY A 206 -3.91 -14.63 15.02
C GLY A 206 -2.96 -14.60 16.23
N ASP A 207 -1.90 -15.41 16.23
CA ASP A 207 -0.84 -15.36 17.24
C ASP A 207 0.10 -14.16 17.01
N LEU A 208 -0.37 -12.99 17.43
CA LEU A 208 0.36 -11.73 17.19
C LEU A 208 1.70 -11.64 17.96
N GLN A 209 1.91 -12.44 19.01
CA GLN A 209 3.18 -12.42 19.73
C GLN A 209 4.36 -12.87 18.85
N GLN A 210 4.07 -13.70 17.85
CA GLN A 210 5.07 -14.11 16.86
C GLN A 210 5.54 -12.96 15.97
N LEU A 211 4.75 -11.87 15.81
CA LEU A 211 5.12 -10.72 14.97
C LEU A 211 6.40 -10.03 15.43
N ALA A 212 6.70 -10.08 16.74
CA ALA A 212 7.97 -9.54 17.27
C ALA A 212 9.20 -10.13 16.57
N LEU A 213 9.13 -11.40 16.21
CA LEU A 213 10.17 -12.14 15.50
C LEU A 213 9.92 -12.19 14.00
N ALA A 214 8.67 -12.44 13.60
CA ALA A 214 8.28 -12.68 12.22
C ALA A 214 8.50 -11.48 11.29
N MET A 215 8.41 -10.26 11.81
CA MET A 215 8.57 -9.03 11.01
C MET A 215 10.02 -8.51 10.96
N GLU A 216 11.00 -9.30 11.40
CA GLU A 216 12.42 -8.99 11.17
C GLU A 216 12.79 -9.21 9.71
N ASP A 217 13.67 -8.36 9.18
CA ASP A 217 14.09 -8.39 7.78
C ASP A 217 15.59 -8.16 7.61
N ARG A 218 16.17 -8.79 6.58
CA ARG A 218 17.56 -8.60 6.15
C ARG A 218 17.72 -8.31 4.66
N LEU A 219 16.60 -8.18 3.92
CA LEU A 219 16.64 -7.96 2.48
C LEU A 219 16.55 -6.50 2.08
N HIS A 220 15.75 -5.71 2.78
CA HIS A 220 15.51 -4.32 2.37
C HIS A 220 15.62 -3.30 3.51
N GLN A 221 15.08 -3.58 4.69
CA GLN A 221 15.02 -2.61 5.80
C GLN A 221 16.40 -2.11 6.25
N PRO A 222 17.44 -2.96 6.43
CA PRO A 222 18.76 -2.49 6.83
C PRO A 222 19.36 -1.46 5.86
N TYR A 223 19.04 -1.56 4.59
CA TYR A 223 19.54 -0.66 3.55
C TYR A 223 18.69 0.60 3.40
N ARG A 224 17.38 0.52 3.65
CA ARG A 224 16.44 1.64 3.57
C ARG A 224 16.40 2.49 4.85
N MET A 225 16.67 1.89 6.00
CA MET A 225 16.60 2.56 7.30
C MET A 225 17.40 3.88 7.36
N PRO A 226 18.62 3.98 6.79
CA PRO A 226 19.36 5.24 6.75
C PRO A 226 18.67 6.37 5.96
N LEU A 227 17.70 6.05 5.11
CA LEU A 227 16.90 7.04 4.38
C LEU A 227 15.75 7.61 5.22
N ILE A 228 15.46 7.03 6.38
CA ILE A 228 14.35 7.40 7.26
C ILE A 228 14.94 8.00 8.54
N ILE A 229 14.89 9.32 8.61
CA ILE A 229 15.51 10.07 9.70
C ILE A 229 14.90 9.65 11.05
N GLY A 230 15.75 9.25 11.98
CA GLY A 230 15.36 8.88 13.35
C GLY A 230 14.80 7.45 13.51
N MET A 231 14.67 6.65 12.45
CA MET A 231 14.07 5.32 12.55
C MET A 231 14.88 4.38 13.44
N GLU A 232 16.21 4.43 13.38
CA GLU A 232 17.08 3.55 14.18
C GLU A 232 16.88 3.75 15.69
N GLU A 233 16.79 5.02 16.12
CA GLU A 233 16.57 5.38 17.53
C GLU A 233 15.10 5.22 17.95
N LEU A 234 14.17 5.32 17.00
CA LEU A 234 12.74 5.14 17.24
C LEU A 234 12.39 3.69 17.57
N ILE A 235 13.01 2.72 16.91
CA ILE A 235 12.69 1.28 17.07
C ILE A 235 12.74 0.83 18.55
N PRO A 236 13.82 1.03 19.33
CA PRO A 236 13.86 0.59 20.72
C PRO A 236 12.84 1.31 21.59
N GLN A 237 12.55 2.58 21.34
CA GLN A 237 11.56 3.35 22.09
C GLN A 237 10.13 2.87 21.80
N ALA A 238 9.81 2.60 20.54
CA ALA A 238 8.51 2.04 20.14
C ALA A 238 8.27 0.67 20.80
N LYS A 239 9.29 -0.18 20.84
CA LYS A 239 9.22 -1.48 21.54
C LYS A 239 9.00 -1.30 23.04
N ALA A 240 9.65 -0.32 23.68
CA ALA A 240 9.44 0.00 25.10
C ALA A 240 8.00 0.51 25.37
N LEU A 241 7.36 1.15 24.41
CA LEU A 241 5.95 1.59 24.44
C LEU A 241 4.97 0.47 24.09
N GLY A 242 5.43 -0.74 23.79
CA GLY A 242 4.60 -1.91 23.55
C GLY A 242 4.35 -2.26 22.07
N ALA A 243 5.13 -1.71 21.14
CA ALA A 243 5.13 -2.23 19.78
C ALA A 243 5.73 -3.65 19.76
N LEU A 244 5.02 -4.58 19.13
CA LEU A 244 5.54 -5.94 18.85
C LEU A 244 6.67 -5.86 17.83
N ASN A 245 6.47 -5.08 16.77
CA ASN A 245 7.52 -4.79 15.80
C ASN A 245 7.33 -3.42 15.15
N VAL A 246 8.40 -2.94 14.52
CA VAL A 246 8.49 -1.67 13.80
C VAL A 246 9.09 -1.95 12.43
N THR A 247 8.39 -1.57 11.37
CA THR A 247 8.84 -1.80 9.99
C THR A 247 8.66 -0.56 9.13
N ILE A 248 9.32 -0.55 7.99
CA ILE A 248 9.08 0.44 6.94
C ILE A 248 7.79 0.06 6.20
N SER A 249 6.88 0.99 6.02
CA SER A 249 5.70 0.80 5.18
C SER A 249 6.07 0.99 3.71
N GLY A 250 6.01 -0.06 2.92
CA GLY A 250 6.37 -0.05 1.51
C GLY A 250 7.82 0.42 1.27
N ALA A 251 7.98 1.50 0.53
CA ALA A 251 9.28 2.14 0.29
C ALA A 251 9.69 3.12 1.41
N GLY A 252 8.78 3.47 2.31
CA GLY A 252 8.91 4.54 3.29
C GLY A 252 8.50 5.92 2.72
N PRO A 253 8.71 7.02 3.47
CA PRO A 253 9.35 7.09 4.78
C PRO A 253 8.44 6.70 5.95
N THR A 254 7.18 6.36 5.70
CA THR A 254 6.24 5.95 6.76
C THR A 254 6.78 4.75 7.52
N ILE A 255 6.72 4.85 8.84
CA ILE A 255 7.09 3.81 9.79
C ILE A 255 5.81 3.15 10.27
N LEU A 256 5.71 1.83 10.15
CA LEU A 256 4.60 1.02 10.63
C LEU A 256 4.97 0.37 11.96
N LEU A 257 4.16 0.62 12.99
CA LEU A 257 4.20 -0.04 14.28
C LEU A 257 3.04 -1.01 14.37
N VAL A 258 3.29 -2.23 14.81
CA VAL A 258 2.25 -3.25 15.05
C VAL A 258 2.17 -3.58 16.54
N SER A 259 0.95 -3.78 17.04
CA SER A 259 0.69 -4.12 18.46
C SER A 259 -0.52 -5.07 18.58
N ASP A 260 -0.63 -5.73 19.71
CA ASP A 260 -1.73 -6.65 20.05
C ASP A 260 -2.90 -5.98 20.78
N GLY A 261 -2.89 -4.66 20.82
CA GLY A 261 -3.89 -3.79 21.42
C GLY A 261 -3.51 -2.34 21.22
N GLU A 262 -4.39 -1.44 21.65
CA GLU A 262 -4.14 0.00 21.57
C GLU A 262 -2.95 0.40 22.44
N ARG A 263 -2.08 1.24 21.87
CA ARG A 263 -0.90 1.79 22.51
C ARG A 263 -0.79 3.27 22.15
N ASP A 264 -0.28 4.06 23.08
CA ASP A 264 0.06 5.46 22.80
C ASP A 264 1.53 5.56 22.36
N PHE A 265 1.72 5.87 21.08
CA PHE A 265 3.03 6.09 20.48
C PHE A 265 3.31 7.58 20.23
N THR A 266 2.46 8.50 20.68
CA THR A 266 2.67 9.96 20.51
C THR A 266 4.01 10.45 21.09
N PRO A 267 4.58 9.88 22.17
CA PRO A 267 5.90 10.29 22.65
C PRO A 267 7.02 10.15 21.60
N LEU A 268 6.86 9.29 20.58
CA LEU A 268 7.86 9.12 19.52
C LEU A 268 7.98 10.34 18.61
N LEU A 269 6.96 11.20 18.54
CA LEU A 269 7.01 12.43 17.74
C LEU A 269 8.10 13.37 18.24
N SER A 270 8.28 13.49 19.57
CA SER A 270 9.33 14.36 20.14
C SER A 270 10.73 13.95 19.69
N LEU A 271 11.01 12.65 19.57
CA LEU A 271 12.29 12.17 19.05
C LEU A 271 12.53 12.61 17.60
N LEU A 272 11.49 12.60 16.76
CA LEU A 272 11.60 13.06 15.38
C LEU A 272 11.75 14.59 15.29
N GLU A 273 11.03 15.33 16.13
CA GLU A 273 11.15 16.79 16.25
C GLU A 273 12.57 17.20 16.65
N GLU A 274 13.20 16.52 17.61
CA GLU A 274 14.60 16.74 18.00
C GLU A 274 15.58 16.54 16.83
N LYS A 275 15.21 15.73 15.83
CA LYS A 275 15.98 15.51 14.61
C LYS A 275 15.56 16.43 13.46
N GLY A 276 14.68 17.40 13.73
CA GLY A 276 14.18 18.36 12.74
C GLY A 276 13.15 17.76 11.77
N VAL A 277 12.49 16.67 12.13
CA VAL A 277 11.46 16.02 11.31
C VAL A 277 10.08 16.25 11.90
N THR A 278 9.21 16.92 11.15
CA THR A 278 7.78 16.97 11.45
C THR A 278 7.13 15.66 10.95
N ALA A 279 6.29 15.06 11.77
CA ALA A 279 5.58 13.84 11.41
C ALA A 279 4.17 13.84 12.00
N ASN A 280 3.26 13.13 11.34
CA ASN A 280 1.95 12.81 11.86
C ASN A 280 1.91 11.35 12.34
N ILE A 281 1.16 11.09 13.40
CA ILE A 281 0.90 9.75 13.90
C ILE A 281 -0.59 9.43 13.75
N THR A 282 -0.90 8.25 13.24
CA THR A 282 -2.28 7.84 12.99
C THR A 282 -2.43 6.36 13.31
N ALA A 283 -3.42 6.02 14.13
CA ALA A 283 -3.86 4.64 14.31
C ALA A 283 -4.69 4.24 13.09
N LEU A 284 -4.36 3.10 12.49
CA LEU A 284 -5.05 2.51 11.35
C LEU A 284 -5.45 1.08 11.67
N HIS A 285 -6.60 0.67 11.13
CA HIS A 285 -7.07 -0.70 11.31
C HIS A 285 -6.99 -1.45 9.97
N PRO A 286 -6.47 -2.68 9.99
CA PRO A 286 -6.55 -3.55 8.83
C PRO A 286 -8.00 -3.80 8.45
N VAL A 287 -8.34 -3.68 7.15
CA VAL A 287 -9.69 -3.89 6.64
C VAL A 287 -9.76 -5.11 5.74
N ALA A 288 -10.85 -5.88 5.86
CA ALA A 288 -11.04 -7.06 5.05
C ALA A 288 -11.55 -6.73 3.63
N GLU A 289 -12.12 -5.55 3.41
CA GLU A 289 -12.67 -5.12 2.12
C GLU A 289 -11.68 -4.21 1.39
N GLY A 290 -11.50 -4.44 0.10
CA GLY A 290 -10.71 -3.60 -0.79
C GLY A 290 -11.53 -2.50 -1.45
N ALA A 291 -11.14 -2.13 -2.67
CA ALA A 291 -11.84 -1.14 -3.46
C ALA A 291 -13.28 -1.57 -3.75
N ALA A 292 -14.24 -0.73 -3.36
CA ALA A 292 -15.67 -1.01 -3.46
C ALA A 292 -16.47 0.21 -3.90
N LEU A 293 -17.53 -0.06 -4.67
CA LEU A 293 -18.55 0.94 -4.93
C LEU A 293 -19.33 1.16 -3.61
N ILE A 294 -19.50 2.42 -3.23
CA ILE A 294 -20.36 2.81 -2.11
C ILE A 294 -21.51 3.63 -2.66
N GLU A 295 -22.70 3.40 -2.16
CA GLU A 295 -23.84 4.26 -2.43
C GLU A 295 -23.61 5.61 -1.73
N GLY A 296 -23.72 6.69 -2.48
CA GLY A 296 -23.62 8.08 -1.98
C GLY A 296 -24.86 8.53 -1.25
#